data_53180d8baf89950a6bbcbf41d5733338
#
_entry.id   53180d8baf89950a6bbcbf41d5733338
#
_cell.length_a   1.000
_cell.length_b   1.000
_cell.length_c   1.000
_cell.angle_alpha   90.00
_cell.angle_beta   90.00
_cell.angle_gamma   90.00
#
_symmetry.space_group_name_H-M   'P 1'
#
loop_
_entity.id
_entity.type
_entity.pdbx_description
1 polymer ?
#
loop_
_entity_poly.entity_id
_entity_poly.type
_entity_poly.pdbx_seq_one_letter_code
_entity_poly.pdbx_strand_id
1 'polypeptide(L)'
;MKKILIVNNNMVLGGIQKALLNLLKEISGKCEVTLLLFANTGELMGKIPENVRVIKGSLPLRIMGISHDEAKAEGLLTFALRSFFAVLTRIFKTGFVFGILSKAVKIPGDYDCAVSFMQNGGERIFYGGACEVVLNSVKAKKKVCFIHCDFLNYGGNNAYNRNTLLRFDEIAAVSDSVGSALLKAEPRLSGKVRTVHNCINYEEINILKDEYAADYTAGAVNLFTAARLQSEKGILRMIPIFK
;
A
#
# COMPACT_ATOMS: atom_id res chain seq x y z
N MET A 1 -23.00 1.56 -12.91
CA MET A 1 -21.65 1.00 -12.68
C MET A 1 -21.45 0.83 -11.17
N LYS A 2 -20.62 -0.13 -10.72
CA LYS A 2 -20.27 -0.28 -9.31
C LYS A 2 -19.36 0.87 -8.86
N LYS A 3 -19.58 1.40 -7.65
CA LYS A 3 -18.79 2.46 -7.05
C LYS A 3 -17.73 1.87 -6.14
N ILE A 4 -16.47 2.09 -6.46
CA ILE A 4 -15.33 1.54 -5.72
C ILE A 4 -14.51 2.69 -5.12
N LEU A 5 -14.26 2.64 -3.82
CA LEU A 5 -13.25 3.48 -3.17
C LEU A 5 -11.99 2.68 -2.93
N ILE A 6 -10.86 3.21 -3.36
CA ILE A 6 -9.54 2.66 -3.02
C ILE A 6 -8.82 3.67 -2.14
N VAL A 7 -8.27 3.21 -1.03
CA VAL A 7 -7.52 4.02 -0.06
C VAL A 7 -6.05 3.61 -0.09
N ASN A 8 -5.18 4.59 -0.33
CA ASN A 8 -3.73 4.41 -0.32
C ASN A 8 -3.03 5.62 0.32
N ASN A 9 -1.78 5.48 0.73
CA ASN A 9 -1.07 6.56 1.39
C ASN A 9 -0.67 7.67 0.41
N ASN A 10 0.00 7.32 -0.68
CA ASN A 10 0.53 8.26 -1.69
C ASN A 10 0.81 7.50 -3.00
N MET A 11 1.33 8.21 -4.00
CA MET A 11 1.73 7.64 -5.29
C MET A 11 3.25 7.78 -5.55
N VAL A 12 4.07 7.69 -4.50
CA VAL A 12 5.53 7.64 -4.58
C VAL A 12 5.96 6.35 -5.28
N LEU A 13 6.98 6.43 -6.13
CA LEU A 13 7.43 5.28 -6.94
C LEU A 13 7.83 4.08 -6.07
N GLY A 14 7.05 3.01 -6.18
CA GLY A 14 7.22 1.76 -5.45
C GLY A 14 6.36 0.64 -6.01
N GLY A 15 6.64 -0.60 -5.60
CA GLY A 15 5.95 -1.80 -6.13
C GLY A 15 4.45 -1.78 -5.88
N ILE A 16 4.01 -1.36 -4.69
CA ILE A 16 2.58 -1.29 -4.33
C ILE A 16 1.89 -0.21 -5.17
N GLN A 17 2.50 0.97 -5.31
CA GLN A 17 1.93 2.08 -6.08
C GLN A 17 1.89 1.79 -7.59
N LYS A 18 2.91 1.08 -8.12
CA LYS A 18 2.86 0.62 -9.52
C LYS A 18 1.76 -0.41 -9.73
N ALA A 19 1.58 -1.36 -8.79
CA ALA A 19 0.47 -2.32 -8.83
C ALA A 19 -0.89 -1.62 -8.73
N LEU A 20 -1.01 -0.59 -7.86
CA LEU A 20 -2.21 0.23 -7.77
C LEU A 20 -2.51 0.94 -9.10
N LEU A 21 -1.50 1.57 -9.70
CA LEU A 21 -1.65 2.26 -10.97
C LEU A 21 -2.14 1.33 -12.07
N ASN A 22 -1.57 0.12 -12.17
CA ASN A 22 -2.00 -0.88 -13.15
C ASN A 22 -3.44 -1.34 -12.88
N LEU A 23 -3.80 -1.57 -11.61
CA LEU A 23 -5.18 -1.90 -11.24
C LEU A 23 -6.15 -0.78 -11.64
N LEU A 24 -5.80 0.49 -11.36
CA LEU A 24 -6.63 1.64 -11.74
C LEU A 24 -6.87 1.68 -13.26
N LYS A 25 -5.83 1.46 -14.08
CA LYS A 25 -5.94 1.39 -15.54
C LYS A 25 -6.92 0.29 -15.99
N GLU A 26 -6.89 -0.88 -15.34
CA GLU A 26 -7.75 -2.01 -15.66
C GLU A 26 -9.23 -1.81 -15.31
N ILE A 27 -9.51 -1.16 -14.17
CA ILE A 27 -10.89 -1.11 -13.65
C ILE A 27 -11.61 0.21 -13.93
N SER A 28 -10.91 1.30 -14.23
CA SER A 28 -11.50 2.64 -14.36
C SER A 28 -12.48 2.78 -15.52
N GLY A 29 -12.37 1.94 -16.55
CA GLY A 29 -13.37 1.84 -17.62
C GLY A 29 -14.59 0.95 -17.30
N LYS A 30 -14.50 0.13 -16.24
CA LYS A 30 -15.51 -0.88 -15.86
C LYS A 30 -16.30 -0.48 -14.61
N CYS A 31 -15.74 0.40 -13.78
CA CYS A 31 -16.29 0.84 -12.50
C CYS A 31 -16.14 2.36 -12.34
N GLU A 32 -16.97 2.97 -11.47
CA GLU A 32 -16.77 4.34 -10.99
C GLU A 32 -15.75 4.28 -9.84
N VAL A 33 -14.50 4.67 -10.12
CA VAL A 33 -13.39 4.55 -9.18
C VAL A 33 -13.10 5.88 -8.50
N THR A 34 -13.09 5.88 -7.18
CA THR A 34 -12.59 6.97 -6.34
C THR A 34 -11.31 6.51 -5.66
N LEU A 35 -10.24 7.27 -5.79
CA LEU A 35 -8.97 7.05 -5.11
C LEU A 35 -8.78 8.08 -4.01
N LEU A 36 -8.78 7.65 -2.75
CA LEU A 36 -8.42 8.48 -1.61
C LEU A 36 -6.93 8.32 -1.33
N LEU A 37 -6.18 9.40 -1.46
CA LEU A 37 -4.77 9.47 -1.08
C LEU A 37 -4.61 10.27 0.20
N PHE A 38 -3.88 9.74 1.18
CA PHE A 38 -3.57 10.45 2.40
C PHE A 38 -2.71 11.67 2.10
N ALA A 39 -1.65 11.48 1.33
CA ALA A 39 -0.84 12.54 0.76
C ALA A 39 -0.92 12.50 -0.77
N ASN A 40 -1.22 13.65 -1.38
CA ASN A 40 -1.36 13.78 -2.83
C ASN A 40 0.00 14.05 -3.47
N THR A 41 0.94 13.14 -3.23
CA THR A 41 2.36 13.25 -3.62
C THR A 41 2.85 11.99 -4.31
N GLY A 42 3.93 12.11 -5.05
CA GLY A 42 4.65 11.01 -5.70
C GLY A 42 4.66 11.11 -7.22
N GLU A 43 5.66 10.47 -7.82
CA GLU A 43 5.99 10.52 -9.25
C GLU A 43 4.91 9.87 -10.13
N LEU A 44 4.11 8.97 -9.54
CA LEU A 44 3.04 8.29 -10.27
C LEU A 44 1.72 9.06 -10.30
N MET A 45 1.62 10.24 -9.66
CA MET A 45 0.39 11.04 -9.64
C MET A 45 -0.10 11.40 -11.05
N GLY A 46 0.78 11.87 -11.92
CA GLY A 46 0.46 12.26 -13.30
C GLY A 46 0.10 11.09 -14.23
N LYS A 47 0.22 9.83 -13.75
CA LYS A 47 -0.10 8.62 -14.52
C LYS A 47 -1.46 8.01 -14.14
N ILE A 48 -2.15 8.58 -13.14
CA ILE A 48 -3.49 8.13 -12.74
C ILE A 48 -4.46 8.40 -13.89
N PRO A 49 -5.31 7.43 -14.29
CA PRO A 49 -6.29 7.64 -15.36
C PRO A 49 -7.23 8.81 -15.05
N GLU A 50 -7.54 9.64 -16.05
CA GLU A 50 -8.34 10.86 -15.90
C GLU A 50 -9.76 10.61 -15.38
N ASN A 51 -10.32 9.44 -15.68
CA ASN A 51 -11.64 9.01 -15.22
C ASN A 51 -11.65 8.48 -13.78
N VAL A 52 -10.51 8.45 -13.08
CA VAL A 52 -10.42 8.14 -11.64
C VAL A 52 -10.57 9.43 -10.84
N ARG A 53 -11.61 9.48 -10.01
CA ARG A 53 -11.81 10.60 -9.08
C ARG A 53 -10.81 10.54 -7.93
N VAL A 54 -9.88 11.47 -7.85
CA VAL A 54 -8.90 11.56 -6.74
C VAL A 54 -9.44 12.46 -5.63
N ILE A 55 -9.47 11.95 -4.41
CA ILE A 55 -9.78 12.70 -3.17
C ILE A 55 -8.49 12.87 -2.37
N LYS A 56 -8.20 14.11 -1.97
CA LYS A 56 -7.08 14.43 -1.09
C LYS A 56 -7.45 14.18 0.37
N GLY A 57 -6.56 13.54 1.11
CA GLY A 57 -6.70 13.36 2.55
C GLY A 57 -6.73 14.71 3.30
N SER A 58 -7.60 14.81 4.30
CA SER A 58 -7.57 15.92 5.27
C SER A 58 -6.30 15.87 6.12
N LEU A 59 -6.01 16.92 6.89
CA LEU A 59 -4.79 16.99 7.72
C LEU A 59 -4.54 15.74 8.60
N PRO A 60 -5.53 15.16 9.30
CA PRO A 60 -5.32 13.90 10.03
C PRO A 60 -4.82 12.75 9.16
N LEU A 61 -5.37 12.58 7.94
CA LEU A 61 -4.92 11.55 7.01
C LEU A 61 -3.54 11.85 6.45
N ARG A 62 -3.31 13.12 6.10
CA ARG A 62 -2.04 13.57 5.53
C ARG A 62 -0.86 13.26 6.44
N ILE A 63 -0.93 13.60 7.74
CA ILE A 63 0.14 13.32 8.69
C ILE A 63 0.38 11.80 8.88
N MET A 64 -0.61 10.96 8.64
CA MET A 64 -0.48 9.49 8.65
C MET A 64 0.21 8.96 7.38
N GLY A 65 0.11 9.66 6.26
CA GLY A 65 0.57 9.22 4.92
C GLY A 65 1.91 9.77 4.47
N ILE A 66 2.54 10.70 5.21
CA ILE A 66 3.81 11.33 4.86
C ILE A 66 4.94 10.90 5.80
N SER A 67 6.18 11.01 5.32
CA SER A 67 7.40 10.83 6.11
C SER A 67 7.66 12.02 7.04
N HIS A 68 8.64 11.88 7.93
CA HIS A 68 9.06 12.95 8.82
C HIS A 68 9.64 14.16 8.05
N ASP A 69 10.43 13.88 7.03
CA ASP A 69 11.05 14.90 6.19
C ASP A 69 10.03 15.64 5.33
N GLU A 70 9.06 14.92 4.74
CA GLU A 70 7.94 15.53 4.02
C GLU A 70 7.13 16.45 4.95
N ALA A 71 6.83 16.02 6.17
CA ALA A 71 6.10 16.86 7.14
C ALA A 71 6.87 18.14 7.50
N LYS A 72 8.20 18.05 7.61
CA LYS A 72 9.07 19.20 7.84
C LYS A 72 9.05 20.18 6.66
N ALA A 73 9.09 19.66 5.45
CA ALA A 73 9.02 20.46 4.22
C ALA A 73 7.65 21.17 4.05
N GLU A 74 6.57 20.58 4.57
CA GLU A 74 5.22 21.17 4.53
C GLU A 74 4.99 22.31 5.54
N GLY A 75 5.84 22.41 6.56
CA GLY A 75 5.79 23.48 7.55
C GLY A 75 5.65 23.01 9.00
N LEU A 76 5.87 23.98 9.91
CA LEU A 76 6.01 23.72 11.34
C LEU A 76 4.79 23.03 11.98
N LEU A 77 3.57 23.42 11.58
CA LEU A 77 2.34 22.83 12.14
C LEU A 77 2.20 21.35 11.79
N THR A 78 2.38 21.00 10.49
CA THR A 78 2.32 19.62 10.01
C THR A 78 3.39 18.77 10.68
N PHE A 79 4.60 19.30 10.78
CA PHE A 79 5.72 18.66 11.45
C PHE A 79 5.44 18.40 12.94
N ALA A 80 4.95 19.42 13.67
CA ALA A 80 4.65 19.33 15.10
C ALA A 80 3.55 18.30 15.37
N LEU A 81 2.45 18.35 14.62
CA LEU A 81 1.34 17.40 14.74
C LEU A 81 1.79 15.96 14.44
N ARG A 82 2.52 15.77 13.32
CA ARG A 82 3.04 14.45 12.98
C ARG A 82 3.99 13.90 14.03
N SER A 83 4.89 14.73 14.54
CA SER A 83 5.83 14.35 15.60
C SER A 83 5.12 13.98 16.90
N PHE A 84 4.10 14.76 17.29
CA PHE A 84 3.26 14.47 18.45
C PHE A 84 2.58 13.11 18.31
N PHE A 85 1.90 12.84 17.21
CA PHE A 85 1.24 11.54 16.98
C PHE A 85 2.23 10.38 16.81
N ALA A 86 3.44 10.63 16.30
CA ALA A 86 4.49 9.63 16.24
C ALA A 86 4.96 9.23 17.65
N VAL A 87 5.12 10.19 18.58
CA VAL A 87 5.43 9.92 19.99
C VAL A 87 4.28 9.17 20.66
N LEU A 88 3.04 9.61 20.47
CA LEU A 88 1.86 8.88 20.99
C LEU A 88 1.81 7.43 20.48
N THR A 89 2.15 7.21 19.22
CA THR A 89 2.17 5.86 18.63
C THR A 89 3.24 4.97 19.27
N ARG A 90 4.38 5.54 19.64
CA ARG A 90 5.43 4.79 20.37
C ARG A 90 4.97 4.37 21.76
N ILE A 91 4.14 5.18 22.43
CA ILE A 91 3.63 4.93 23.79
C ILE A 91 2.40 3.99 23.72
N PHE A 92 1.36 4.39 22.98
CA PHE A 92 0.03 3.76 22.99
C PHE A 92 -0.19 2.78 21.82
N LYS A 93 0.83 2.56 20.99
CA LYS A 93 0.79 1.73 19.77
C LYS A 93 -0.10 2.31 18.65
N THR A 94 0.16 1.84 17.44
CA THR A 94 -0.49 2.24 16.18
C THR A 94 -2.02 2.15 16.25
N GLY A 95 -2.54 1.07 16.82
CA GLY A 95 -3.99 0.80 16.85
C GLY A 95 -4.80 1.86 17.58
N PHE A 96 -4.31 2.37 18.69
CA PHE A 96 -4.97 3.43 19.44
C PHE A 96 -5.00 4.74 18.64
N VAL A 97 -3.84 5.15 18.14
CA VAL A 97 -3.69 6.44 17.44
C VAL A 97 -4.46 6.45 16.12
N PHE A 98 -4.30 5.41 15.30
CA PHE A 98 -5.01 5.33 14.01
C PHE A 98 -6.53 5.16 14.22
N GLY A 99 -6.93 4.45 15.28
CA GLY A 99 -8.32 4.34 15.65
C GLY A 99 -8.98 5.69 15.94
N ILE A 100 -8.29 6.59 16.65
CA ILE A 100 -8.78 7.94 16.93
C ILE A 100 -8.78 8.79 15.66
N LEU A 101 -7.64 8.85 14.95
CA LEU A 101 -7.51 9.69 13.76
C LEU A 101 -8.46 9.30 12.65
N SER A 102 -8.66 8.00 12.42
CA SER A 102 -9.62 7.53 11.40
C SER A 102 -11.06 7.89 11.76
N LYS A 103 -11.48 7.80 13.02
CA LYS A 103 -12.84 8.17 13.45
C LYS A 103 -13.11 9.68 13.35
N ALA A 104 -12.07 10.50 13.43
CA ALA A 104 -12.20 11.96 13.27
C ALA A 104 -12.44 12.39 11.81
N VAL A 105 -12.31 11.48 10.85
CA VAL A 105 -12.47 11.75 9.42
C VAL A 105 -13.71 11.05 8.88
N LYS A 106 -14.51 11.76 8.09
CA LYS A 106 -15.62 11.19 7.31
C LYS A 106 -15.28 11.27 5.83
N ILE A 107 -15.35 10.13 5.16
CA ILE A 107 -15.20 10.06 3.70
C ILE A 107 -16.60 10.11 3.08
N PRO A 108 -16.92 11.14 2.28
CA PRO A 108 -18.24 11.29 1.69
C PRO A 108 -18.50 10.22 0.62
N GLY A 109 -19.75 9.82 0.52
CA GLY A 109 -20.26 8.87 -0.49
C GLY A 109 -20.58 7.50 0.07
N ASP A 110 -21.41 6.78 -0.69
CA ASP A 110 -21.78 5.39 -0.47
C ASP A 110 -21.13 4.55 -1.56
N TYR A 111 -20.39 3.51 -1.17
CA TYR A 111 -19.63 2.68 -2.09
C TYR A 111 -20.14 1.24 -2.08
N ASP A 112 -20.07 0.57 -3.22
CA ASP A 112 -20.33 -0.87 -3.29
C ASP A 112 -19.16 -1.66 -2.70
N CYS A 113 -17.92 -1.15 -2.89
CA CYS A 113 -16.72 -1.74 -2.32
C CYS A 113 -15.75 -0.65 -1.85
N ALA A 114 -15.15 -0.82 -0.68
CA ALA A 114 -14.05 0.00 -0.20
C ALA A 114 -12.81 -0.88 0.03
N VAL A 115 -11.70 -0.45 -0.52
CA VAL A 115 -10.45 -1.21 -0.55
C VAL A 115 -9.36 -0.46 0.21
N SER A 116 -8.77 -1.10 1.24
CA SER A 116 -7.46 -0.71 1.76
C SER A 116 -6.39 -1.34 0.88
N PHE A 117 -5.71 -0.54 0.06
CA PHE A 117 -4.68 -1.05 -0.85
C PHE A 117 -3.32 -1.23 -0.17
N MET A 118 -3.24 -0.91 1.11
CA MET A 118 -2.07 -1.16 1.95
C MET A 118 -2.48 -1.82 3.26
N GLN A 119 -1.71 -2.84 3.68
CA GLN A 119 -1.80 -3.39 5.03
C GLN A 119 -1.06 -2.50 6.03
N ASN A 120 -1.39 -2.65 7.31
CA ASN A 120 -0.69 -1.95 8.39
C ASN A 120 0.74 -2.47 8.58
N GLY A 121 1.65 -1.60 9.00
CA GLY A 121 3.02 -1.93 9.40
C GLY A 121 3.16 -2.36 10.86
N GLY A 122 4.34 -2.12 11.44
CA GLY A 122 4.65 -2.45 12.83
C GLY A 122 3.84 -1.65 13.86
N GLU A 123 3.69 -2.19 15.06
CA GLU A 123 2.84 -1.64 16.13
C GLU A 123 3.20 -0.22 16.61
N ARG A 124 4.43 0.23 16.37
CA ARG A 124 4.94 1.51 16.90
C ARG A 124 5.40 2.46 15.80
N ILE A 125 4.93 2.23 14.58
CA ILE A 125 5.27 3.03 13.41
C ILE A 125 4.09 3.93 13.06
N PHE A 126 4.31 5.24 13.12
CA PHE A 126 3.31 6.24 12.70
C PHE A 126 3.44 6.49 11.19
N TYR A 127 2.95 5.54 10.41
CA TYR A 127 2.84 5.63 8.95
C TYR A 127 1.84 4.59 8.45
N GLY A 128 0.81 5.01 7.71
CA GLY A 128 -0.24 4.11 7.19
C GLY A 128 -1.61 4.42 7.76
N GLY A 129 -2.39 3.36 8.13
CA GLY A 129 -3.74 3.52 8.67
C GLY A 129 -4.85 3.43 7.63
N ALA A 130 -4.55 2.99 6.41
CA ALA A 130 -5.57 2.79 5.36
C ALA A 130 -6.63 1.77 5.80
N CYS A 131 -6.23 0.74 6.53
CA CYS A 131 -7.16 -0.25 7.11
C CYS A 131 -8.19 0.41 8.04
N GLU A 132 -7.73 1.24 8.97
CA GLU A 132 -8.59 1.91 9.94
C GLU A 132 -9.53 2.91 9.25
N VAL A 133 -9.05 3.64 8.25
CA VAL A 133 -9.88 4.57 7.47
C VAL A 133 -10.99 3.83 6.73
N VAL A 134 -10.68 2.74 6.03
CA VAL A 134 -11.69 1.91 5.36
C VAL A 134 -12.70 1.36 6.37
N LEU A 135 -12.24 0.89 7.51
CA LEU A 135 -13.12 0.28 8.52
C LEU A 135 -13.98 1.28 9.26
N ASN A 136 -13.46 2.47 9.60
CA ASN A 136 -14.09 3.39 10.53
C ASN A 136 -14.71 4.63 9.86
N SER A 137 -14.20 5.05 8.69
CA SER A 137 -14.54 6.35 8.07
C SER A 137 -15.34 6.22 6.78
N VAL A 138 -15.44 5.01 6.21
CA VAL A 138 -16.04 4.76 4.91
C VAL A 138 -17.32 3.96 5.05
N LYS A 139 -18.39 4.42 4.36
CA LYS A 139 -19.63 3.67 4.18
C LYS A 139 -19.56 2.86 2.89
N ALA A 140 -19.50 1.54 3.01
CA ALA A 140 -19.45 0.61 1.89
C ALA A 140 -20.19 -0.69 2.20
N LYS A 141 -20.73 -1.34 1.16
CA LYS A 141 -21.40 -2.65 1.28
C LYS A 141 -20.39 -3.76 1.55
N LYS A 142 -19.18 -3.65 1.00
CA LYS A 142 -18.09 -4.61 1.14
C LYS A 142 -16.78 -3.89 1.41
N LYS A 143 -15.98 -4.41 2.34
CA LYS A 143 -14.66 -3.86 2.71
C LYS A 143 -13.59 -4.92 2.47
N VAL A 144 -12.57 -4.57 1.69
CA VAL A 144 -11.49 -5.47 1.26
C VAL A 144 -10.14 -4.89 1.69
N CYS A 145 -9.23 -5.73 2.13
CA CYS A 145 -7.85 -5.34 2.41
C CYS A 145 -6.89 -6.11 1.51
N PHE A 146 -5.97 -5.41 0.84
CA PHE A 146 -4.87 -6.04 0.11
C PHE A 146 -3.69 -6.33 1.03
N ILE A 147 -3.05 -7.47 0.82
CA ILE A 147 -1.80 -7.89 1.48
C ILE A 147 -0.75 -8.11 0.41
N HIS A 148 0.32 -7.30 0.45
CA HIS A 148 1.35 -7.22 -0.58
C HIS A 148 2.67 -7.92 -0.22
N CYS A 149 2.82 -8.42 1.00
CA CYS A 149 4.07 -8.98 1.49
C CYS A 149 3.85 -10.21 2.36
N ASP A 150 4.93 -10.94 2.62
CA ASP A 150 4.91 -12.06 3.56
C ASP A 150 4.53 -11.58 4.96
N PHE A 151 3.30 -11.93 5.37
CA PHE A 151 2.72 -11.48 6.62
C PHE A 151 3.48 -11.98 7.86
N LEU A 152 4.20 -13.09 7.75
CA LEU A 152 5.00 -13.63 8.85
C LEU A 152 6.26 -12.80 9.13
N ASN A 153 6.88 -12.23 8.08
CA ASN A 153 8.23 -11.68 8.15
C ASN A 153 8.34 -10.15 7.94
N TYR A 154 7.26 -9.43 7.55
CA TYR A 154 7.35 -8.00 7.24
C TYR A 154 7.35 -7.07 8.48
N GLY A 155 7.26 -7.60 9.69
CA GLY A 155 7.25 -6.83 10.95
C GLY A 155 5.88 -6.35 11.42
N GLY A 156 4.81 -6.60 10.67
CA GLY A 156 3.43 -6.25 11.04
C GLY A 156 2.59 -7.40 11.58
N ASN A 157 3.16 -8.58 11.77
CA ASN A 157 2.47 -9.74 12.35
C ASN A 157 2.30 -9.58 13.87
N ASN A 158 1.27 -8.88 14.26
CA ASN A 158 0.91 -8.67 15.67
C ASN A 158 -0.59 -8.86 15.89
N ALA A 159 -1.02 -8.99 17.14
CA ALA A 159 -2.41 -9.27 17.50
C ALA A 159 -3.37 -8.19 17.00
N TYR A 160 -2.97 -6.92 17.05
CA TYR A 160 -3.81 -5.82 16.58
C TYR A 160 -4.08 -5.93 15.07
N ASN A 161 -3.05 -6.12 14.25
CA ASN A 161 -3.21 -6.22 12.80
C ASN A 161 -4.03 -7.47 12.41
N ARG A 162 -3.80 -8.63 13.06
CA ARG A 162 -4.63 -9.82 12.84
C ARG A 162 -6.10 -9.55 13.16
N ASN A 163 -6.41 -8.92 14.29
CA ASN A 163 -7.78 -8.57 14.65
C ASN A 163 -8.37 -7.50 13.72
N THR A 164 -7.58 -6.57 13.21
CA THR A 164 -8.00 -5.58 12.21
C THR A 164 -8.41 -6.27 10.90
N LEU A 165 -7.62 -7.24 10.42
CA LEU A 165 -7.93 -8.00 9.20
C LEU A 165 -9.20 -8.83 9.32
N LEU A 166 -9.51 -9.38 10.49
CA LEU A 166 -10.75 -10.12 10.74
C LEU A 166 -12.03 -9.28 10.58
N ARG A 167 -11.93 -7.95 10.66
CA ARG A 167 -13.05 -7.01 10.48
C ARG A 167 -13.38 -6.73 9.01
N PHE A 168 -12.50 -7.09 8.08
CA PHE A 168 -12.77 -7.01 6.64
C PHE A 168 -13.65 -8.16 6.18
N ASP A 169 -14.43 -7.93 5.13
CA ASP A 169 -15.27 -8.96 4.51
C ASP A 169 -14.40 -9.94 3.71
N GLU A 170 -13.40 -9.42 3.00
CA GLU A 170 -12.42 -10.22 2.23
C GLU A 170 -11.01 -9.65 2.33
N ILE A 171 -10.04 -10.52 2.14
CA ILE A 171 -8.62 -10.20 2.07
C ILE A 171 -8.09 -10.64 0.70
N ALA A 172 -7.55 -9.69 -0.05
CA ALA A 172 -6.90 -9.93 -1.32
C ALA A 172 -5.39 -10.13 -1.10
N ALA A 173 -4.91 -11.35 -1.19
CA ALA A 173 -3.49 -11.68 -1.16
C ALA A 173 -2.92 -11.63 -2.58
N VAL A 174 -1.79 -10.94 -2.79
CA VAL A 174 -1.23 -10.74 -4.15
C VAL A 174 -0.59 -11.99 -4.76
N SER A 175 -0.48 -13.07 -4.00
CA SER A 175 -0.06 -14.39 -4.46
C SER A 175 -0.52 -15.48 -3.49
N ASP A 176 -0.51 -16.74 -3.93
CA ASP A 176 -0.86 -17.88 -3.09
C ASP A 176 0.10 -18.05 -1.90
N SER A 177 1.38 -17.72 -2.09
CA SER A 177 2.38 -17.74 -1.01
C SER A 177 2.08 -16.70 0.06
N VAL A 178 1.67 -15.49 -0.33
CA VAL A 178 1.24 -14.43 0.60
C VAL A 178 -0.02 -14.86 1.34
N GLY A 179 -1.00 -15.42 0.64
CA GLY A 179 -2.22 -15.96 1.25
C GLY A 179 -1.93 -17.08 2.26
N SER A 180 -1.05 -18.01 1.89
CA SER A 180 -0.63 -19.11 2.77
C SER A 180 0.11 -18.62 4.01
N ALA A 181 1.01 -17.64 3.88
CA ALA A 181 1.72 -17.03 5.00
C ALA A 181 0.74 -16.31 5.96
N LEU A 182 -0.25 -15.61 5.40
CA LEU A 182 -1.29 -14.96 6.19
C LEU A 182 -2.15 -15.96 6.95
N LEU A 183 -2.58 -17.06 6.33
CA LEU A 183 -3.38 -18.11 6.97
C LEU A 183 -2.60 -18.87 8.05
N LYS A 184 -1.28 -19.02 7.89
CA LYS A 184 -0.41 -19.55 8.96
C LYS A 184 -0.36 -18.61 10.17
N ALA A 185 -0.34 -17.28 9.94
CA ALA A 185 -0.33 -16.29 11.00
C ALA A 185 -1.70 -16.14 11.69
N GLU A 186 -2.80 -16.26 10.92
CA GLU A 186 -4.17 -16.04 11.40
C GLU A 186 -5.16 -17.01 10.71
N PRO A 187 -5.29 -18.24 11.20
CA PRO A 187 -6.17 -19.27 10.59
C PRO A 187 -7.66 -18.86 10.54
N ARG A 188 -8.11 -17.98 11.42
CA ARG A 188 -9.52 -17.49 11.41
C ARG A 188 -9.90 -16.70 10.15
N LEU A 189 -8.92 -16.30 9.32
CA LEU A 189 -9.15 -15.70 8.01
C LEU A 189 -9.47 -16.74 6.93
N SER A 190 -9.48 -18.04 7.25
CA SER A 190 -9.92 -19.08 6.33
C SER A 190 -11.32 -18.77 5.80
N GLY A 191 -11.51 -18.87 4.49
CA GLY A 191 -12.75 -18.46 3.82
C GLY A 191 -12.86 -16.99 3.42
N LYS A 192 -12.03 -16.09 4.00
CA LYS A 192 -11.98 -14.66 3.59
C LYS A 192 -10.82 -14.34 2.63
N VAL A 193 -9.76 -15.13 2.63
CA VAL A 193 -8.58 -14.90 1.80
C VAL A 193 -8.85 -15.36 0.37
N ARG A 194 -8.54 -14.48 -0.59
CA ARG A 194 -8.58 -14.75 -2.03
C ARG A 194 -7.27 -14.30 -2.65
N THR A 195 -6.73 -15.07 -3.59
CA THR A 195 -5.57 -14.64 -4.38
C THR A 195 -6.04 -13.69 -5.46
N VAL A 196 -5.46 -12.48 -5.49
CA VAL A 196 -5.67 -11.45 -6.49
C VAL A 196 -4.30 -10.96 -6.96
N HIS A 197 -3.82 -11.49 -8.07
CA HIS A 197 -2.51 -11.13 -8.60
C HIS A 197 -2.45 -9.64 -8.97
N ASN A 198 -1.27 -9.04 -8.81
CA ASN A 198 -1.04 -7.67 -9.28
C ASN A 198 -1.20 -7.60 -10.81
N CYS A 199 -1.92 -6.60 -11.29
CA CYS A 199 -2.05 -6.32 -12.70
C CYS A 199 -0.69 -5.91 -13.29
N ILE A 200 -0.37 -6.41 -14.48
CA ILE A 200 0.85 -6.10 -15.21
C ILE A 200 0.45 -5.45 -16.54
N ASN A 201 1.05 -4.30 -16.84
CA ASN A 201 0.87 -3.63 -18.12
C ASN A 201 1.89 -4.19 -19.14
N TYR A 202 1.49 -5.24 -19.85
CA TYR A 202 2.33 -5.88 -20.86
C TYR A 202 2.61 -4.97 -22.06
N GLU A 203 1.70 -4.08 -22.43
CA GLU A 203 1.91 -3.13 -23.53
C GLU A 203 3.04 -2.15 -23.19
N GLU A 204 3.02 -1.56 -21.98
CA GLU A 204 4.08 -0.69 -21.51
C GLU A 204 5.44 -1.42 -21.48
N ILE A 205 5.49 -2.68 -21.02
CA ILE A 205 6.71 -3.49 -21.01
C ILE A 205 7.19 -3.77 -22.44
N ASN A 206 6.29 -4.08 -23.36
CA ASN A 206 6.66 -4.36 -24.76
C ASN A 206 7.21 -3.11 -25.49
N ILE A 207 6.75 -1.93 -25.12
CA ILE A 207 7.33 -0.69 -25.67
C ILE A 207 8.72 -0.44 -25.07
N LEU A 208 8.85 -0.55 -23.73
CA LEU A 208 10.09 -0.22 -23.02
C LEU A 208 11.24 -1.21 -23.27
N LYS A 209 10.93 -2.49 -23.58
CA LYS A 209 11.97 -3.53 -23.78
C LYS A 209 12.95 -3.22 -24.92
N ASP A 210 12.49 -2.43 -25.90
CA ASP A 210 13.26 -2.11 -27.10
C ASP A 210 13.94 -0.72 -27.02
N GLU A 211 13.77 0.03 -25.90
CA GLU A 211 14.41 1.35 -25.73
C GLU A 211 15.93 1.29 -25.60
N TYR A 212 16.46 0.20 -25.04
CA TYR A 212 17.91 0.02 -24.85
C TYR A 212 18.32 -1.41 -25.16
N ALA A 213 19.32 -1.56 -26.01
CA ALA A 213 20.02 -2.84 -26.18
C ALA A 213 20.92 -3.09 -24.96
N ALA A 214 20.85 -4.29 -24.38
CA ALA A 214 21.76 -4.66 -23.31
C ALA A 214 23.12 -5.04 -23.92
N ASP A 215 24.19 -4.39 -23.46
CA ASP A 215 25.58 -4.74 -23.83
C ASP A 215 26.01 -5.99 -23.03
N TYR A 216 26.14 -7.10 -23.73
CA TYR A 216 26.64 -8.35 -23.15
C TYR A 216 28.07 -8.63 -23.57
N THR A 217 28.93 -8.97 -22.61
CA THR A 217 30.28 -9.44 -22.89
C THR A 217 30.22 -10.81 -23.59
N ALA A 218 30.69 -10.90 -24.81
CA ALA A 218 30.71 -12.16 -25.55
C ALA A 218 31.61 -13.19 -24.85
N GLY A 219 31.16 -14.44 -24.78
CA GLY A 219 31.91 -15.54 -24.15
C GLY A 219 31.92 -15.53 -22.62
N ALA A 220 31.21 -14.59 -21.98
CA ALA A 220 31.05 -14.52 -20.51
C ALA A 220 29.64 -14.87 -20.06
N VAL A 221 29.48 -15.32 -18.81
CA VAL A 221 28.19 -15.41 -18.15
C VAL A 221 27.78 -14.02 -17.65
N ASN A 222 26.77 -13.43 -18.27
CA ASN A 222 26.29 -12.11 -17.90
C ASN A 222 25.18 -12.26 -16.86
N LEU A 223 25.37 -11.70 -15.66
CA LEU A 223 24.41 -11.72 -14.57
C LEU A 223 23.75 -10.36 -14.42
N PHE A 224 22.43 -10.33 -14.41
CA PHE A 224 21.66 -9.11 -14.25
C PHE A 224 20.79 -9.16 -12.99
N THR A 225 20.74 -8.08 -12.24
CA THR A 225 19.78 -7.89 -11.13
C THR A 225 19.23 -6.47 -11.13
N ALA A 226 17.93 -6.34 -10.95
CA ALA A 226 17.25 -5.07 -10.80
C ALA A 226 16.58 -5.01 -9.43
N ALA A 227 17.16 -4.31 -8.48
CA ALA A 227 16.60 -4.17 -7.14
C ALA A 227 17.08 -2.87 -6.47
N ARG A 228 16.34 -2.40 -5.47
CA ARG A 228 16.81 -1.33 -4.60
C ARG A 228 18.04 -1.81 -3.83
N LEU A 229 19.04 -0.92 -3.62
CA LEU A 229 20.22 -1.20 -2.81
C LEU A 229 19.88 -1.21 -1.32
N GLN A 230 19.17 -2.23 -0.88
CA GLN A 230 18.76 -2.44 0.51
C GLN A 230 19.17 -3.83 0.98
N SER A 231 19.45 -3.96 2.27
CA SER A 231 19.96 -5.19 2.87
C SER A 231 19.07 -6.40 2.64
N GLU A 232 17.74 -6.21 2.66
CA GLU A 232 16.76 -7.26 2.42
C GLU A 232 16.79 -7.80 0.97
N LYS A 233 17.36 -7.06 0.01
CA LYS A 233 17.53 -7.54 -1.38
C LYS A 233 18.77 -8.43 -1.57
N GLY A 234 19.64 -8.47 -0.59
CA GLY A 234 20.76 -9.40 -0.55
C GLY A 234 21.88 -9.18 -1.58
N ILE A 235 21.91 -8.03 -2.29
CA ILE A 235 22.86 -7.77 -3.38
C ILE A 235 24.31 -7.91 -2.90
N LEU A 236 24.63 -7.33 -1.73
CA LEU A 236 25.98 -7.44 -1.16
C LEU A 236 26.37 -8.88 -0.80
N ARG A 237 25.40 -9.75 -0.49
CA ARG A 237 25.65 -11.18 -0.22
C ARG A 237 25.83 -11.98 -1.49
N MET A 238 25.28 -11.50 -2.61
CA MET A 238 25.38 -12.16 -3.91
C MET A 238 26.76 -11.99 -4.56
N ILE A 239 27.37 -10.81 -4.43
CA ILE A 239 28.65 -10.48 -5.09
C ILE A 239 29.78 -11.48 -4.76
N PRO A 240 30.01 -11.91 -3.50
CA PRO A 240 31.09 -12.87 -3.20
C PRO A 240 30.85 -14.28 -3.76
N ILE A 241 29.58 -14.62 -4.09
CA ILE A 241 29.24 -15.97 -4.61
C ILE A 241 29.74 -16.12 -6.05
N PHE A 242 29.89 -15.02 -6.79
CA PHE A 242 30.29 -14.99 -8.20
C PHE A 242 31.76 -14.56 -8.38
N LYS A 243 32.55 -14.55 -7.32
CA LYS A 243 34.02 -14.45 -7.38
C LYS A 243 34.64 -15.81 -7.46
#